data_7eae43215196a33c29550cb0ca88bf59
#
_entry.id   7eae43215196a33c29550cb0ca88bf59
#
_cell.length_a   1.000
_cell.length_b   1.000
_cell.length_c   1.000
_cell.angle_alpha   90.00
_cell.angle_beta   90.00
_cell.angle_gamma   90.00
#
_symmetry.space_group_name_H-M   'P 1'
#
loop_
_entity.id
_entity.type
_entity.pdbx_description
1 polymer ?
#
loop_
_entity_poly.entity_id
_entity_poly.type
_entity_poly.pdbx_seq_one_letter_code
_entity_poly.pdbx_strand_id
1 'polypeptide(L)'
;MIISGICGSLRNESWNKLLLEIFLEKISQNSDFKTDIIDVSKFPLYNADIEAKGLPESVLSAKEKVANSDLIVFASPSYNSSISGVMKNIVDWISRPPKVIENKYTLVIGATPGLSGTLLGYTHLNHILLSLGMNVLNQPRLLVATIDKQLEPNGKIISEELSKLFDNSVNQLIKKLNN
;
A
#
# COMPACT_ATOMS: atom_id res chain seq x y z
N MET A 1 9.29 12.01 -9.62
CA MET A 1 8.27 11.75 -8.58
C MET A 1 8.79 10.69 -7.62
N ILE A 2 8.31 10.72 -6.38
CA ILE A 2 8.61 9.71 -5.35
C ILE A 2 7.32 8.93 -5.05
N ILE A 3 7.37 7.62 -5.20
CA ILE A 3 6.26 6.70 -4.93
C ILE A 3 6.66 5.79 -3.78
N SER A 4 6.00 5.91 -2.65
CA SER A 4 6.30 5.08 -1.47
C SER A 4 5.21 4.04 -1.23
N GLY A 5 5.65 2.83 -0.88
CA GLY A 5 4.78 1.72 -0.55
C GLY A 5 4.62 1.52 0.96
N ILE A 6 3.42 1.16 1.38
CA ILE A 6 3.11 0.76 2.76
C ILE A 6 2.39 -0.59 2.73
N CYS A 7 2.94 -1.58 3.45
CA CYS A 7 2.34 -2.91 3.55
C CYS A 7 1.59 -3.11 4.87
N GLY A 8 0.32 -3.49 4.80
CA GLY A 8 -0.53 -3.81 5.94
C GLY A 8 -0.36 -5.25 6.47
N SER A 9 0.78 -5.90 6.20
CA SER A 9 1.08 -7.23 6.70
C SER A 9 2.50 -7.30 7.22
N LEU A 10 2.66 -7.77 8.45
CA LEU A 10 3.97 -8.01 9.08
C LEU A 10 4.44 -9.48 8.95
N ARG A 11 3.71 -10.31 8.22
CA ARG A 11 4.09 -11.70 7.99
C ARG A 11 5.34 -11.76 7.10
N ASN A 12 6.32 -12.57 7.43
CA ASN A 12 7.58 -12.69 6.67
C ASN A 12 7.31 -13.07 5.19
N GLU A 13 6.47 -14.08 4.96
CA GLU A 13 6.05 -14.51 3.62
C GLU A 13 4.72 -13.87 3.21
N SER A 14 4.67 -12.55 3.21
CA SER A 14 3.45 -11.81 2.88
C SER A 14 3.27 -11.64 1.38
N TRP A 15 2.23 -12.22 0.81
CA TRP A 15 1.84 -11.98 -0.58
C TRP A 15 1.60 -10.51 -0.90
N ASN A 16 1.08 -9.74 0.05
CA ASN A 16 0.88 -8.30 -0.13
C ASN A 16 2.19 -7.52 -0.14
N LYS A 17 3.18 -7.92 0.66
CA LYS A 17 4.51 -7.34 0.61
C LYS A 17 5.18 -7.64 -0.73
N LEU A 18 5.15 -8.91 -1.15
CA LEU A 18 5.73 -9.34 -2.43
C LEU A 18 5.06 -8.66 -3.63
N LEU A 19 3.71 -8.56 -3.61
CA LEU A 19 2.95 -7.82 -4.64
C LEU A 19 3.41 -6.36 -4.72
N LEU A 20 3.59 -5.71 -3.58
CA LEU A 20 4.03 -4.32 -3.49
C LEU A 20 5.46 -4.15 -4.03
N GLU A 21 6.37 -5.02 -3.62
CA GLU A 21 7.78 -5.00 -4.07
C GLU A 21 7.87 -5.11 -5.59
N ILE A 22 7.20 -6.11 -6.19
CA ILE A 22 7.16 -6.30 -7.65
C ILE A 22 6.53 -5.08 -8.34
N PHE A 23 5.45 -4.54 -7.81
CA PHE A 23 4.76 -3.40 -8.40
C PHE A 23 5.66 -2.15 -8.43
N LEU A 24 6.31 -1.84 -7.31
CA LEU A 24 7.24 -0.70 -7.20
C LEU A 24 8.49 -0.89 -8.06
N GLU A 25 9.04 -2.10 -8.11
CA GLU A 25 10.17 -2.43 -8.98
C GLU A 25 9.81 -2.20 -10.46
N LYS A 26 8.67 -2.72 -10.92
CA LYS A 26 8.20 -2.50 -12.29
C LYS A 26 7.97 -1.02 -12.61
N ILE A 27 7.50 -0.21 -11.66
CA ILE A 27 7.37 1.24 -11.82
C ILE A 27 8.73 1.88 -12.05
N SER A 28 9.73 1.57 -11.21
CA SER A 28 11.08 2.14 -11.32
C SER A 28 11.82 1.71 -12.58
N GLN A 29 11.54 0.50 -13.09
CA GLN A 29 12.12 0.00 -14.35
C GLN A 29 11.51 0.64 -15.61
N ASN A 30 10.26 1.13 -15.53
CA ASN A 30 9.51 1.67 -16.66
C ASN A 30 9.30 3.20 -16.60
N SER A 31 9.94 3.88 -15.65
CA SER A 31 9.85 5.34 -15.47
C SER A 31 11.07 5.89 -14.72
N ASP A 32 11.22 7.22 -14.69
CA ASP A 32 12.19 7.92 -13.84
C ASP A 32 11.71 8.15 -12.40
N PHE A 33 10.64 7.47 -11.98
CA PHE A 33 10.11 7.60 -10.63
C PHE A 33 10.96 6.84 -9.62
N LYS A 34 11.25 7.49 -8.50
CA LYS A 34 11.92 6.84 -7.37
C LYS A 34 10.90 6.09 -6.53
N THR A 35 11.21 4.87 -6.15
CA THR A 35 10.33 4.04 -5.32
C THR A 35 11.02 3.61 -4.05
N ASP A 36 10.30 3.55 -2.94
CA ASP A 36 10.75 2.98 -1.68
C ASP A 36 9.60 2.30 -0.92
N ILE A 37 9.94 1.54 0.12
CA ILE A 37 8.96 0.96 1.05
C ILE A 37 9.17 1.57 2.43
N ILE A 38 8.10 2.07 3.02
CA ILE A 38 8.10 2.63 4.36
C ILE A 38 7.97 1.50 5.38
N ASP A 39 8.98 1.33 6.22
CA ASP A 39 8.95 0.34 7.29
C ASP A 39 8.00 0.77 8.43
N VAL A 40 7.01 -0.05 8.67
CA VAL A 40 5.99 0.12 9.72
C VAL A 40 6.05 -0.96 10.79
N SER A 41 7.04 -1.84 10.72
CA SER A 41 7.15 -3.02 11.59
C SER A 41 7.30 -2.67 13.08
N LYS A 42 7.85 -1.50 13.37
CA LYS A 42 8.09 -1.00 14.73
C LYS A 42 7.01 -0.04 15.24
N PHE A 43 5.89 0.08 14.54
CA PHE A 43 4.79 0.91 15.01
C PHE A 43 4.18 0.28 16.28
N PRO A 44 4.10 0.99 17.41
CA PRO A 44 3.32 0.52 18.53
C PRO A 44 1.83 0.51 18.17
N LEU A 45 1.02 -0.22 18.92
CA LEU A 45 -0.43 -0.05 18.82
C LEU A 45 -0.75 1.40 19.18
N TYR A 46 -1.61 2.02 18.35
CA TYR A 46 -2.03 3.40 18.60
C TYR A 46 -2.69 3.53 19.97
N ASN A 47 -2.21 4.51 20.69
CA ASN A 47 -2.75 4.87 22.00
C ASN A 47 -2.55 6.39 22.18
N ALA A 48 -3.62 7.08 22.55
CA ALA A 48 -3.61 8.51 22.78
C ALA A 48 -2.65 8.95 23.91
N ASP A 49 -2.42 8.09 24.93
CA ASP A 49 -1.46 8.37 25.99
C ASP A 49 0.00 8.31 25.51
N ILE A 50 0.25 7.51 24.48
CA ILE A 50 1.57 7.48 23.80
C ILE A 50 1.72 8.74 22.95
N GLU A 51 0.71 9.07 22.15
CA GLU A 51 0.68 10.28 21.32
C GLU A 51 0.89 11.56 22.13
N ALA A 52 0.25 11.66 23.29
CA ALA A 52 0.38 12.83 24.19
C ALA A 52 1.81 13.05 24.73
N LYS A 53 2.65 12.01 24.75
CA LYS A 53 4.08 12.09 25.12
C LYS A 53 4.99 12.42 23.94
N GLY A 54 4.44 12.54 22.74
CA GLY A 54 5.13 12.71 21.48
C GLY A 54 5.01 11.48 20.56
N LEU A 55 5.13 11.72 19.25
CA LEU A 55 5.07 10.62 18.29
C LEU A 55 6.30 9.71 18.44
N PRO A 56 6.14 8.36 18.42
CA PRO A 56 7.24 7.44 18.41
C PRO A 56 8.20 7.69 17.21
N GLU A 57 9.49 7.47 17.39
CA GLU A 57 10.50 7.70 16.35
C GLU A 57 10.20 6.95 15.04
N SER A 58 9.73 5.69 15.14
CA SER A 58 9.32 4.90 13.97
C SER A 58 8.17 5.54 13.20
N VAL A 59 7.22 6.17 13.91
CA VAL A 59 6.10 6.89 13.31
C VAL A 59 6.57 8.20 12.68
N LEU A 60 7.44 8.95 13.36
CA LEU A 60 8.02 10.19 12.83
C LEU A 60 8.76 9.96 11.52
N SER A 61 9.67 8.97 11.49
CA SER A 61 10.42 8.61 10.29
C SER A 61 9.49 8.20 9.13
N ALA A 62 8.45 7.42 9.41
CA ALA A 62 7.48 7.05 8.38
C ALA A 62 6.67 8.26 7.88
N LYS A 63 6.24 9.16 8.77
CA LYS A 63 5.53 10.39 8.39
C LYS A 63 6.39 11.32 7.54
N GLU A 64 7.68 11.40 7.81
CA GLU A 64 8.65 12.16 7.00
C GLU A 64 8.73 11.62 5.57
N LYS A 65 8.82 10.31 5.40
CA LYS A 65 8.77 9.66 4.10
C LYS A 65 7.44 9.88 3.39
N VAL A 66 6.31 9.73 4.09
CA VAL A 66 4.98 10.03 3.56
C VAL A 66 4.87 11.49 3.11
N ALA A 67 5.39 12.43 3.89
CA ALA A 67 5.38 13.86 3.53
C ALA A 67 6.13 14.13 2.22
N ASN A 68 7.25 13.45 1.99
CA ASN A 68 8.10 13.61 0.82
C ASN A 68 7.62 12.81 -0.41
N SER A 69 6.62 11.94 -0.26
CA SER A 69 6.09 11.14 -1.36
C SER A 69 5.03 11.90 -2.15
N ASP A 70 5.02 11.71 -3.46
CA ASP A 70 3.98 12.23 -4.36
C ASP A 70 2.77 11.30 -4.42
N LEU A 71 3.01 9.99 -4.30
CA LEU A 71 1.97 8.95 -4.26
C LEU A 71 2.31 7.91 -3.20
N ILE A 72 1.29 7.45 -2.46
CA ILE A 72 1.41 6.34 -1.52
C ILE A 72 0.66 5.12 -2.05
N VAL A 73 1.34 3.99 -2.18
CA VAL A 73 0.74 2.70 -2.54
C VAL A 73 0.52 1.88 -1.27
N PHE A 74 -0.74 1.62 -0.92
CA PHE A 74 -1.10 0.77 0.20
C PHE A 74 -1.37 -0.66 -0.29
N ALA A 75 -0.56 -1.62 0.14
CA ALA A 75 -0.81 -3.05 -0.08
C ALA A 75 -1.48 -3.65 1.16
N SER A 76 -2.75 -4.00 1.06
CA SER A 76 -3.55 -4.45 2.21
C SER A 76 -4.14 -5.84 2.02
N PRO A 77 -3.86 -6.79 2.92
CA PRO A 77 -4.66 -8.00 3.00
C PRO A 77 -6.08 -7.67 3.44
N SER A 78 -7.02 -8.57 3.13
CA SER A 78 -8.39 -8.50 3.66
C SER A 78 -8.57 -9.58 4.73
N TYR A 79 -8.87 -9.17 5.96
CA TYR A 79 -9.14 -10.07 7.08
C TYR A 79 -10.56 -9.81 7.62
N ASN A 80 -11.35 -10.86 7.76
CA ASN A 80 -12.73 -10.75 8.25
C ASN A 80 -13.54 -9.66 7.52
N SER A 81 -13.46 -9.67 6.18
CA SER A 81 -14.16 -8.70 5.31
C SER A 81 -13.74 -7.23 5.47
N SER A 82 -12.58 -6.97 6.07
CA SER A 82 -12.06 -5.63 6.34
C SER A 82 -10.56 -5.56 6.10
N ILE A 83 -9.97 -4.39 6.38
CA ILE A 83 -8.52 -4.22 6.41
C ILE A 83 -7.90 -4.97 7.58
N SER A 84 -6.61 -5.25 7.51
CA SER A 84 -5.87 -5.82 8.64
C SER A 84 -5.78 -4.84 9.80
N GLY A 85 -5.67 -5.36 11.03
CA GLY A 85 -5.38 -4.53 12.21
C GLY A 85 -4.07 -3.76 12.07
N VAL A 86 -3.07 -4.34 11.39
CA VAL A 86 -1.80 -3.66 11.05
C VAL A 86 -2.06 -2.44 10.17
N MET A 87 -2.82 -2.58 9.08
CA MET A 87 -3.14 -1.46 8.20
C MET A 87 -3.93 -0.37 8.94
N LYS A 88 -4.90 -0.77 9.76
CA LYS A 88 -5.68 0.21 10.55
C LYS A 88 -4.77 0.98 11.51
N ASN A 89 -3.89 0.29 12.22
CA ASN A 89 -2.92 0.91 13.12
C ASN A 89 -1.99 1.91 12.41
N ILE A 90 -1.51 1.54 11.21
CA ILE A 90 -0.69 2.43 10.39
C ILE A 90 -1.46 3.71 10.07
N VAL A 91 -2.69 3.59 9.59
CA VAL A 91 -3.52 4.74 9.21
C VAL A 91 -3.83 5.61 10.42
N ASP A 92 -4.10 5.01 11.58
CA ASP A 92 -4.34 5.76 12.83
C ASP A 92 -3.12 6.61 13.21
N TRP A 93 -1.91 6.09 13.10
CA TRP A 93 -0.71 6.86 13.38
C TRP A 93 -0.39 7.94 12.35
N ILE A 94 -0.40 7.60 11.05
CA ILE A 94 0.02 8.56 10.01
C ILE A 94 -0.98 9.71 9.82
N SER A 95 -2.24 9.51 10.23
CA SER A 95 -3.28 10.55 10.18
C SER A 95 -3.19 11.58 11.32
N ARG A 96 -2.41 11.30 12.39
CA ARG A 96 -2.21 12.26 13.49
C ARG A 96 -1.48 13.51 13.04
N PRO A 97 -1.64 14.65 13.77
CA PRO A 97 -0.84 15.84 13.49
C PRO A 97 0.67 15.60 13.55
N PRO A 98 1.48 16.27 12.69
CA PRO A 98 1.06 17.04 11.51
C PRO A 98 0.42 16.14 10.45
N LYS A 99 -0.64 16.62 9.76
CA LYS A 99 -1.42 15.84 8.77
C LYS A 99 -0.67 15.72 7.44
N VAL A 100 0.23 14.75 7.35
CA VAL A 100 1.11 14.56 6.18
C VAL A 100 0.44 13.83 5.00
N ILE A 101 -0.73 13.21 5.22
CA ILE A 101 -1.44 12.43 4.20
C ILE A 101 -2.51 13.24 3.45
N GLU A 102 -2.93 14.38 3.98
CA GLU A 102 -3.99 15.21 3.42
C GLU A 102 -3.62 15.67 2.00
N ASN A 103 -4.53 15.54 1.04
CA ASN A 103 -4.36 15.83 -0.39
C ASN A 103 -3.33 14.95 -1.13
N LYS A 104 -2.70 13.96 -0.49
CA LYS A 104 -1.79 13.04 -1.17
C LYS A 104 -2.55 12.10 -2.10
N TYR A 105 -1.98 11.82 -3.27
CA TYR A 105 -2.46 10.73 -4.10
C TYR A 105 -2.20 9.39 -3.45
N THR A 106 -3.14 8.48 -3.60
CA THR A 106 -3.00 7.12 -3.06
C THR A 106 -3.61 6.07 -3.99
N LEU A 107 -2.98 4.91 -4.02
CA LEU A 107 -3.46 3.72 -4.71
C LEU A 107 -3.51 2.56 -3.71
N VAL A 108 -4.59 1.81 -3.70
CA VAL A 108 -4.71 0.59 -2.89
C VAL A 108 -4.60 -0.63 -3.79
N ILE A 109 -3.72 -1.55 -3.43
CA ILE A 109 -3.53 -2.85 -4.08
C ILE A 109 -3.70 -3.97 -3.05
N GLY A 110 -3.89 -5.21 -3.51
CA GLY A 110 -3.99 -6.32 -2.58
C GLY A 110 -3.95 -7.70 -3.24
N ALA A 111 -3.54 -8.68 -2.45
CA ALA A 111 -3.47 -10.07 -2.86
C ALA A 111 -3.97 -11.02 -1.77
N THR A 112 -4.60 -12.12 -2.18
CA THR A 112 -5.08 -13.18 -1.28
C THR A 112 -5.02 -14.54 -1.98
N PRO A 113 -4.72 -15.64 -1.25
CA PRO A 113 -4.95 -17.00 -1.75
C PRO A 113 -6.44 -17.32 -1.97
N GLY A 114 -7.34 -16.58 -1.31
CA GLY A 114 -8.78 -16.75 -1.49
C GLY A 114 -9.31 -16.16 -2.80
N LEU A 115 -10.61 -16.40 -3.07
CA LEU A 115 -11.27 -16.01 -4.31
C LEU A 115 -11.70 -14.53 -4.36
N SER A 116 -11.73 -13.83 -3.22
CA SER A 116 -12.30 -12.47 -3.12
C SER A 116 -11.39 -11.36 -3.67
N GLY A 117 -10.12 -11.65 -3.95
CA GLY A 117 -9.15 -10.66 -4.44
C GLY A 117 -8.97 -9.45 -3.51
N THR A 118 -9.20 -9.60 -2.21
CA THR A 118 -9.18 -8.53 -1.19
C THR A 118 -10.22 -7.41 -1.37
N LEU A 119 -11.24 -7.59 -2.21
CA LEU A 119 -12.19 -6.54 -2.60
C LEU A 119 -12.83 -5.80 -1.41
N LEU A 120 -13.23 -6.52 -0.36
CA LEU A 120 -13.86 -5.89 0.81
C LEU A 120 -12.87 -5.04 1.61
N GLY A 121 -11.64 -5.53 1.81
CA GLY A 121 -10.57 -4.75 2.45
C GLY A 121 -10.19 -3.52 1.62
N TYR A 122 -10.11 -3.67 0.30
CA TYR A 122 -9.88 -2.57 -0.65
C TYR A 122 -10.95 -1.47 -0.52
N THR A 123 -12.23 -1.85 -0.57
CA THR A 123 -13.34 -0.90 -0.49
C THR A 123 -13.34 -0.17 0.85
N HIS A 124 -13.09 -0.90 1.95
CA HIS A 124 -13.05 -0.31 3.28
C HIS A 124 -11.86 0.64 3.45
N LEU A 125 -10.67 0.25 2.96
CA LEU A 125 -9.50 1.13 3.02
C LEU A 125 -9.70 2.41 2.21
N ASN A 126 -10.22 2.30 0.99
CA ASN A 126 -10.51 3.47 0.16
C ASN A 126 -11.46 4.45 0.86
N HIS A 127 -12.51 3.94 1.53
CA HIS A 127 -13.43 4.78 2.30
C HIS A 127 -12.69 5.52 3.44
N ILE A 128 -11.83 4.84 4.18
CA ILE A 128 -11.03 5.44 5.26
C ILE A 128 -10.10 6.52 4.69
N LEU A 129 -9.36 6.23 3.61
CA LEU A 129 -8.40 7.15 3.03
C LEU A 129 -9.09 8.40 2.45
N LEU A 130 -10.25 8.24 1.82
CA LEU A 130 -11.08 9.35 1.37
C LEU A 130 -11.55 10.23 2.54
N SER A 131 -12.00 9.63 3.65
CA SER A 131 -12.43 10.37 4.84
C SER A 131 -11.29 11.17 5.51
N LEU A 132 -10.05 10.78 5.26
CA LEU A 132 -8.84 11.46 5.72
C LEU A 132 -8.32 12.52 4.73
N GLY A 133 -9.06 12.80 3.66
CA GLY A 133 -8.72 13.83 2.68
C GLY A 133 -7.67 13.40 1.65
N MET A 134 -7.43 12.09 1.45
CA MET A 134 -6.53 11.62 0.40
C MET A 134 -7.23 11.56 -0.97
N ASN A 135 -6.46 11.76 -2.04
CA ASN A 135 -6.92 11.62 -3.43
C ASN A 135 -6.78 10.16 -3.87
N VAL A 136 -7.82 9.35 -3.66
CA VAL A 136 -7.79 7.92 -3.96
C VAL A 136 -7.91 7.67 -5.46
N LEU A 137 -6.91 6.99 -6.04
CA LEU A 137 -6.94 6.53 -7.42
C LEU A 137 -7.72 5.22 -7.50
N ASN A 138 -8.86 5.22 -8.22
CA ASN A 138 -9.67 4.02 -8.43
C ASN A 138 -9.12 3.10 -9.54
N GLN A 139 -8.16 3.58 -10.30
CA GLN A 139 -7.44 2.86 -11.34
C GLN A 139 -5.96 3.28 -11.35
N PRO A 140 -5.04 2.35 -11.69
CA PRO A 140 -5.29 0.94 -12.01
C PRO A 140 -5.82 0.16 -10.81
N ARG A 141 -6.47 -1.00 -11.06
CA ARG A 141 -6.94 -1.89 -10.01
C ARG A 141 -6.11 -3.18 -10.01
N LEU A 142 -5.22 -3.33 -9.03
CA LEU A 142 -4.38 -4.50 -8.83
C LEU A 142 -4.84 -5.26 -7.58
N LEU A 143 -5.91 -6.06 -7.74
CA LEU A 143 -6.48 -6.91 -6.70
C LEU A 143 -6.40 -8.37 -7.19
N VAL A 144 -5.53 -9.16 -6.56
CA VAL A 144 -5.18 -10.50 -7.04
C VAL A 144 -5.79 -11.57 -6.14
N ALA A 145 -6.72 -12.34 -6.70
CA ALA A 145 -7.24 -13.57 -6.09
C ALA A 145 -6.30 -14.75 -6.39
N THR A 146 -6.35 -15.80 -5.58
CA THR A 146 -5.57 -17.04 -5.77
C THR A 146 -4.09 -16.78 -6.11
N ILE A 147 -3.50 -15.81 -5.42
CA ILE A 147 -2.13 -15.34 -5.71
C ILE A 147 -1.09 -16.46 -5.62
N ASP A 148 -1.28 -17.40 -4.71
CA ASP A 148 -0.45 -18.58 -4.49
C ASP A 148 -0.36 -19.51 -5.70
N LYS A 149 -1.32 -19.43 -6.65
CA LYS A 149 -1.34 -20.16 -7.91
C LYS A 149 -0.75 -19.36 -9.08
N GLN A 150 -0.42 -18.10 -8.88
CA GLN A 150 -0.02 -17.18 -9.93
C GLN A 150 1.38 -16.60 -9.73
N LEU A 151 1.87 -16.63 -8.46
CA LEU A 151 3.13 -16.05 -8.03
C LEU A 151 3.84 -17.02 -7.09
N GLU A 152 5.10 -17.31 -7.36
CA GLU A 152 5.95 -18.10 -6.46
C GLU A 152 6.44 -17.24 -5.27
N PRO A 153 6.76 -17.83 -4.11
CA PRO A 153 7.27 -17.10 -2.94
C PRO A 153 8.57 -16.32 -3.20
N ASN A 154 9.35 -16.71 -4.20
CA ASN A 154 10.57 -16.01 -4.64
C ASN A 154 10.31 -14.80 -5.55
N GLY A 155 9.05 -14.48 -5.83
CA GLY A 155 8.66 -13.35 -6.68
C GLY A 155 8.51 -13.68 -8.16
N LYS A 156 8.72 -14.94 -8.58
CA LYS A 156 8.54 -15.33 -9.98
C LYS A 156 7.05 -15.41 -10.32
N ILE A 157 6.62 -14.59 -11.27
CA ILE A 157 5.26 -14.63 -11.83
C ILE A 157 5.16 -15.85 -12.76
N ILE A 158 4.21 -16.75 -12.48
CA ILE A 158 3.96 -17.97 -13.26
C ILE A 158 2.70 -17.89 -14.12
N SER A 159 1.81 -16.94 -13.85
CA SER A 159 0.59 -16.69 -14.61
C SER A 159 0.81 -15.58 -15.64
N GLU A 160 0.52 -15.86 -16.90
CA GLU A 160 0.53 -14.84 -17.97
C GLU A 160 -0.51 -13.74 -17.73
N GLU A 161 -1.66 -14.10 -17.15
CA GLU A 161 -2.71 -13.13 -16.79
C GLU A 161 -2.22 -12.16 -15.72
N LEU A 162 -1.53 -12.65 -14.69
CA LEU A 162 -0.94 -11.80 -13.64
C LEU A 162 0.15 -10.90 -14.22
N SER A 163 1.00 -11.43 -15.11
CA SER A 163 2.03 -10.61 -15.79
C SER A 163 1.40 -9.45 -16.54
N LYS A 164 0.38 -9.73 -17.38
CA LYS A 164 -0.35 -8.70 -18.13
C LYS A 164 -1.05 -7.70 -17.20
N LEU A 165 -1.61 -8.18 -16.08
CA LEU A 165 -2.25 -7.31 -15.10
C LEU A 165 -1.26 -6.34 -14.46
N PHE A 166 -0.07 -6.79 -14.09
CA PHE A 166 1.01 -5.93 -13.60
C PHE A 166 1.41 -4.88 -14.64
N ASP A 167 1.73 -5.30 -15.86
CA ASP A 167 2.22 -4.42 -16.92
C ASP A 167 1.18 -3.37 -17.27
N ASN A 168 -0.08 -3.76 -17.40
CA ASN A 168 -1.20 -2.83 -17.63
C ASN A 168 -1.37 -1.85 -16.47
N SER A 169 -1.28 -2.33 -15.22
CA SER A 169 -1.45 -1.48 -14.03
C SER A 169 -0.32 -0.47 -13.90
N VAL A 170 0.93 -0.87 -14.15
CA VAL A 170 2.09 0.01 -14.14
C VAL A 170 1.97 1.07 -15.23
N ASN A 171 1.67 0.66 -16.47
CA ASN A 171 1.54 1.58 -17.60
C ASN A 171 0.41 2.60 -17.40
N GLN A 172 -0.74 2.16 -16.88
CA GLN A 172 -1.87 3.05 -16.57
C GLN A 172 -1.50 4.06 -15.48
N LEU A 173 -0.81 3.61 -14.43
CA LEU A 173 -0.38 4.50 -13.35
C LEU A 173 0.62 5.54 -13.84
N ILE A 174 1.67 5.12 -14.55
CA ILE A 174 2.69 6.02 -15.10
C ILE A 174 2.05 7.05 -16.04
N LYS A 175 1.18 6.62 -16.95
CA LYS A 175 0.44 7.53 -17.85
C LYS A 175 -0.39 8.54 -17.07
N LYS A 176 -1.05 8.11 -15.99
CA LYS A 176 -1.91 8.99 -15.17
C LYS A 176 -1.10 10.02 -14.37
N LEU A 177 0.09 9.67 -13.93
CA LEU A 177 0.96 10.55 -13.15
C LEU A 177 1.75 11.54 -14.01
N ASN A 178 1.92 11.26 -15.31
CA ASN A 178 2.60 12.14 -16.27
C ASN A 178 1.66 13.16 -16.95
N ASN A 179 0.33 13.01 -16.76
CA ASN A 179 -0.70 13.95 -17.25
C ASN A 179 -1.21 14.87 -16.16
#